data_12877f650709b977907fa080532505c3
#
_entry.id   12877f650709b977907fa080532505c3
#
_cell.length_a   1.000
_cell.length_b   1.000
_cell.length_c   1.000
_cell.angle_alpha   90.00
_cell.angle_beta   90.00
_cell.angle_gamma   90.00
#
_symmetry.space_group_name_H-M   'P 1'
#
loop_
_entity.id
_entity.type
_entity.pdbx_description
1 polymer ?
#
loop_
_entity_poly.entity_id
_entity_poly.type
_entity_poly.pdbx_seq_one_letter_code
_entity_poly.pdbx_strand_id
1 'polypeptide(L)'
;MSSDLSVDIAHPEGESISLATSPSVPALVLPEAVAVDTPGGRVHVEWDPQAPLTPMGQLVFFTQFLKTAELYEPWVAECPLRYASPNAPAVGDVLGTSFLSILAGHHRYAHVTALRHDTVNPPLLQMHKVVSEDSLRRAFEEESPETIQPWQRKHLQLSYQPLLYEPWILDVDTTIKTLYGRQEGAEVGYNPHKRGRPAHVYHTYFMGSARLALDVEVQPGKQTAALHSQPGLWRLVDELTPEARPWLIRGDCAFGNESLMTQAEARRQEYLFKLRLTRKPKDLIRQMEQTGGWKDAGQGWQGQEGTLRLQGWSCSRRVIILRRKLAQSRQAPALGQRSQLLLNWTGLFPVHGPSDEYAVLVTSLTEEILTLAQLYRDRADMENNFDELKNQWGWGGFVTKDLLRCQIAARSIALIYNWWSLFVRLADPSKRREAITSRPLLLGAVGRRTTHAGQVCVTITPAHGQAGRIQEMLTRASTFLSGLLNAAEQLTSTERWHRILSKIFEQQLGGRPLKTPSLVLTSG
;
A
#
# COMPACT_ATOMS: atom_id res chain seq x y z
N MET A 1 7.48 -75.61 -9.08
CA MET A 1 6.49 -75.65 -10.17
C MET A 1 6.10 -74.23 -10.43
N SER A 2 6.78 -73.75 -11.28
CA SER A 2 6.91 -72.82 -12.35
C SER A 2 5.65 -72.66 -13.19
N SER A 3 5.30 -71.48 -13.50
CA SER A 3 4.85 -71.13 -14.86
C SER A 3 4.99 -69.62 -15.09
N ASP A 4 6.01 -69.35 -15.89
CA ASP A 4 6.17 -68.06 -16.61
C ASP A 4 4.99 -67.79 -17.53
N LEU A 5 4.53 -66.58 -17.58
CA LEU A 5 3.77 -66.03 -18.68
C LEU A 5 4.37 -64.66 -19.06
N SER A 6 5.23 -64.71 -20.05
CA SER A 6 5.68 -63.57 -20.82
C SER A 6 4.55 -63.07 -21.71
N VAL A 7 4.20 -61.81 -21.59
CA VAL A 7 3.32 -61.12 -22.52
C VAL A 7 4.15 -60.19 -23.39
N ASP A 8 4.26 -60.52 -24.68
CA ASP A 8 4.80 -59.67 -25.73
C ASP A 8 3.93 -58.43 -25.91
N ILE A 9 4.51 -57.24 -25.71
CA ILE A 9 3.87 -55.98 -26.10
C ILE A 9 4.47 -55.54 -27.42
N ALA A 10 3.70 -55.68 -28.48
CA ALA A 10 3.99 -55.15 -29.81
C ALA A 10 3.90 -53.60 -29.77
N HIS A 11 4.94 -52.92 -30.24
CA HIS A 11 4.93 -51.48 -30.53
C HIS A 11 4.14 -51.21 -31.81
N PRO A 12 3.16 -50.28 -31.81
CA PRO A 12 2.63 -49.77 -33.07
C PRO A 12 3.53 -48.64 -33.57
N GLU A 13 3.80 -48.71 -34.86
CA GLU A 13 4.55 -47.76 -35.68
C GLU A 13 3.94 -46.34 -35.63
N GLY A 14 4.80 -45.35 -35.82
CA GLY A 14 4.51 -43.94 -35.68
C GLY A 14 3.44 -43.40 -36.64
N GLU A 15 2.42 -42.83 -36.05
CA GLU A 15 1.56 -41.88 -36.75
C GLU A 15 2.12 -40.45 -36.51
N SER A 16 2.43 -39.80 -37.61
CA SER A 16 2.83 -38.38 -37.67
C SER A 16 1.64 -37.53 -37.17
N ILE A 17 1.77 -36.98 -35.95
CA ILE A 17 0.79 -36.05 -35.42
C ILE A 17 0.92 -34.75 -36.23
N SER A 18 -0.02 -34.52 -37.11
CA SER A 18 -0.28 -33.23 -37.74
C SER A 18 -0.50 -32.20 -36.65
N LEU A 19 0.31 -31.12 -36.65
CA LEU A 19 0.14 -29.94 -35.82
C LEU A 19 -1.27 -29.38 -36.07
N ALA A 20 -2.20 -29.69 -35.16
CA ALA A 20 -3.50 -29.08 -35.15
C ALA A 20 -3.36 -27.56 -35.02
N THR A 21 -3.76 -26.85 -36.04
CA THR A 21 -4.01 -25.43 -36.05
C THR A 21 -4.81 -25.06 -34.80
N SER A 22 -4.30 -24.10 -34.01
CA SER A 22 -5.00 -23.56 -32.85
C SER A 22 -6.45 -23.26 -33.22
N PRO A 23 -7.45 -23.69 -32.44
CA PRO A 23 -8.83 -23.39 -32.75
C PRO A 23 -8.98 -21.87 -32.83
N SER A 24 -9.33 -21.36 -34.00
CA SER A 24 -9.78 -20.00 -34.18
C SER A 24 -10.93 -19.80 -33.20
N VAL A 25 -10.81 -18.85 -32.27
CA VAL A 25 -11.90 -18.44 -31.38
C VAL A 25 -13.09 -18.16 -32.32
N PRO A 26 -14.22 -18.88 -32.20
CA PRO A 26 -15.35 -18.63 -33.06
C PRO A 26 -15.73 -17.15 -32.95
N ALA A 27 -15.90 -16.48 -34.08
CA ALA A 27 -16.41 -15.11 -34.12
C ALA A 27 -17.69 -15.08 -33.29
N LEU A 28 -17.75 -14.17 -32.32
CA LEU A 28 -18.91 -14.02 -31.47
C LEU A 28 -20.08 -13.61 -32.38
N VAL A 29 -20.96 -14.53 -32.67
CA VAL A 29 -22.23 -14.22 -33.34
C VAL A 29 -23.05 -13.45 -32.29
N LEU A 30 -23.18 -12.17 -32.46
CA LEU A 30 -24.01 -11.37 -31.56
C LEU A 30 -25.45 -11.82 -31.68
N PRO A 31 -26.13 -12.06 -30.55
CA PRO A 31 -27.57 -12.27 -30.58
C PRO A 31 -28.27 -11.04 -31.15
N GLU A 32 -29.35 -11.24 -31.88
CA GLU A 32 -30.27 -10.15 -32.24
C GLU A 32 -30.63 -9.32 -31.00
N ALA A 33 -30.97 -8.06 -31.19
CA ALA A 33 -31.36 -7.17 -30.11
C ALA A 33 -32.38 -7.83 -29.18
N VAL A 34 -32.08 -7.86 -27.87
CA VAL A 34 -32.94 -8.46 -26.85
C VAL A 34 -33.90 -7.43 -26.30
N ALA A 35 -35.21 -7.66 -26.45
CA ALA A 35 -36.21 -6.80 -25.82
C ALA A 35 -36.39 -7.20 -24.35
N VAL A 36 -36.22 -6.23 -23.45
CA VAL A 36 -36.33 -6.39 -21.99
C VAL A 36 -37.41 -5.44 -21.48
N ASP A 37 -38.39 -5.99 -20.75
CA ASP A 37 -39.41 -5.20 -20.07
C ASP A 37 -38.88 -4.72 -18.70
N THR A 38 -38.89 -3.41 -18.49
CA THR A 38 -38.46 -2.75 -17.25
C THR A 38 -39.62 -1.95 -16.64
N PRO A 39 -39.53 -1.51 -15.39
CA PRO A 39 -40.53 -0.59 -14.82
C PRO A 39 -40.67 0.71 -15.62
N GLY A 40 -39.68 1.13 -16.37
CA GLY A 40 -39.69 2.31 -17.25
C GLY A 40 -40.23 2.04 -18.67
N GLY A 41 -40.64 0.81 -18.97
CA GLY A 41 -41.09 0.37 -20.30
C GLY A 41 -40.14 -0.63 -20.97
N ARG A 42 -40.47 -1.01 -22.20
CA ARG A 42 -39.68 -1.96 -22.99
C ARG A 42 -38.44 -1.27 -23.57
N VAL A 43 -37.27 -1.91 -23.36
CA VAL A 43 -35.95 -1.48 -23.84
C VAL A 43 -35.39 -2.56 -24.77
N HIS A 44 -34.82 -2.17 -25.91
CA HIS A 44 -34.09 -3.06 -26.80
C HIS A 44 -32.60 -2.96 -26.47
N VAL A 45 -31.96 -4.09 -26.15
CA VAL A 45 -30.55 -4.19 -25.73
C VAL A 45 -29.74 -4.78 -26.89
N GLU A 46 -28.71 -4.07 -27.30
CA GLU A 46 -27.72 -4.51 -28.27
C GLU A 46 -26.32 -4.48 -27.65
N TRP A 47 -25.43 -5.37 -28.09
CA TRP A 47 -24.03 -5.39 -27.68
C TRP A 47 -23.16 -4.89 -28.85
N ASP A 48 -22.27 -3.96 -28.56
CA ASP A 48 -21.24 -3.50 -29.51
C ASP A 48 -19.84 -3.93 -29.01
N PRO A 49 -19.36 -5.16 -29.36
CA PRO A 49 -18.05 -5.65 -28.93
C PRO A 49 -16.88 -4.97 -29.65
N GLN A 50 -17.15 -4.19 -30.69
CA GLN A 50 -16.12 -3.52 -31.49
C GLN A 50 -15.87 -2.09 -31.02
N ALA A 51 -16.74 -1.53 -30.19
CA ALA A 51 -16.55 -0.19 -29.66
C ALA A 51 -15.33 -0.13 -28.73
N PRO A 52 -14.34 0.72 -29.01
CA PRO A 52 -13.17 0.89 -28.16
C PRO A 52 -13.54 1.72 -26.91
N LEU A 53 -14.09 1.03 -25.91
CA LEU A 53 -14.59 1.63 -24.68
C LEU A 53 -13.81 1.17 -23.45
N THR A 54 -13.78 2.02 -22.43
CA THR A 54 -13.25 1.71 -21.10
C THR A 54 -14.10 2.33 -20.00
N PRO A 55 -14.29 1.67 -18.86
CA PRO A 55 -14.92 2.27 -17.68
C PRO A 55 -13.98 3.20 -16.91
N MET A 56 -12.68 3.21 -17.23
CA MET A 56 -11.65 4.03 -16.59
C MET A 56 -11.16 5.15 -17.53
N GLY A 57 -12.10 5.88 -18.14
CA GLY A 57 -11.79 6.88 -19.17
C GLY A 57 -10.89 8.03 -18.72
N GLN A 58 -10.85 8.33 -17.42
CA GLN A 58 -9.99 9.39 -16.86
C GLN A 58 -8.57 8.91 -16.56
N LEU A 59 -8.23 7.63 -16.79
CA LEU A 59 -6.88 7.10 -16.61
C LEU A 59 -5.82 7.88 -17.40
N VAL A 60 -6.16 8.44 -18.53
CA VAL A 60 -5.26 9.24 -19.37
C VAL A 60 -4.55 10.36 -18.59
N PHE A 61 -5.19 10.99 -17.61
CA PHE A 61 -4.58 12.02 -16.78
C PHE A 61 -3.59 11.43 -15.77
N PHE A 62 -3.88 10.25 -15.24
CA PHE A 62 -2.94 9.56 -14.34
C PHE A 62 -1.72 9.03 -15.12
N THR A 63 -1.91 8.53 -16.34
CA THR A 63 -0.77 8.13 -17.19
C THR A 63 0.10 9.33 -17.58
N GLN A 64 -0.49 10.52 -17.82
CA GLN A 64 0.29 11.75 -18.01
C GLN A 64 1.14 12.08 -16.77
N PHE A 65 0.56 11.99 -15.57
CA PHE A 65 1.31 12.17 -14.32
C PHE A 65 2.51 11.21 -14.23
N LEU A 66 2.28 9.91 -14.47
CA LEU A 66 3.32 8.89 -14.41
C LEU A 66 4.42 9.11 -15.45
N LYS A 67 4.05 9.54 -16.67
CA LYS A 67 4.99 9.89 -17.74
C LYS A 67 5.82 11.12 -17.39
N THR A 68 5.18 12.20 -16.93
CA THR A 68 5.88 13.45 -16.59
C THR A 68 6.86 13.25 -15.44
N ALA A 69 6.49 12.40 -14.47
CA ALA A 69 7.33 12.04 -13.33
C ALA A 69 8.37 10.94 -13.64
N GLU A 70 8.33 10.34 -14.83
CA GLU A 70 9.18 9.20 -15.25
C GLU A 70 9.16 8.04 -14.25
N LEU A 71 7.96 7.64 -13.79
CA LEU A 71 7.81 6.58 -12.79
C LEU A 71 7.48 5.22 -13.40
N TYR A 72 6.60 5.17 -14.42
CA TYR A 72 6.07 3.92 -14.96
C TYR A 72 7.03 3.25 -15.95
N GLU A 73 7.54 3.99 -16.94
CA GLU A 73 8.41 3.42 -17.98
C GLU A 73 9.70 2.84 -17.37
N PRO A 74 10.44 3.50 -16.47
CA PRO A 74 11.60 2.90 -15.82
C PRO A 74 11.25 1.66 -14.98
N TRP A 75 10.10 1.65 -14.29
CA TRP A 75 9.63 0.50 -13.53
C TRP A 75 9.43 -0.74 -14.43
N VAL A 76 8.86 -0.55 -15.61
CA VAL A 76 8.70 -1.62 -16.60
C VAL A 76 10.03 -2.04 -17.22
N ALA A 77 10.84 -1.08 -17.66
CA ALA A 77 12.09 -1.33 -18.38
C ALA A 77 13.16 -2.02 -17.53
N GLU A 78 13.20 -1.70 -16.24
CA GLU A 78 14.17 -2.27 -15.29
C GLU A 78 13.67 -3.57 -14.63
N CYS A 79 12.45 -4.02 -14.93
CA CYS A 79 11.94 -5.26 -14.38
C CYS A 79 12.84 -6.44 -14.77
N PRO A 80 13.34 -7.21 -13.80
CA PRO A 80 14.27 -8.31 -14.08
C PRO A 80 13.58 -9.55 -14.65
N LEU A 81 12.24 -9.58 -14.69
CA LEU A 81 11.47 -10.71 -15.21
C LEU A 81 11.95 -11.08 -16.64
N ARG A 82 12.31 -12.34 -16.82
CA ARG A 82 12.75 -12.89 -18.10
C ARG A 82 11.96 -14.15 -18.44
N TYR A 83 11.67 -14.31 -19.71
CA TYR A 83 10.99 -15.50 -20.21
C TYR A 83 11.87 -16.20 -21.23
N ALA A 84 12.01 -17.50 -21.10
CA ALA A 84 12.73 -18.33 -22.07
C ALA A 84 11.87 -18.61 -23.33
N SER A 85 10.56 -18.64 -23.21
CA SER A 85 9.64 -18.97 -24.31
C SER A 85 9.38 -17.77 -25.21
N PRO A 86 9.48 -17.90 -26.55
CA PRO A 86 9.13 -16.86 -27.49
C PRO A 86 7.62 -16.51 -27.48
N ASN A 87 6.78 -17.40 -26.97
CA ASN A 87 5.33 -17.20 -26.86
C ASN A 87 4.93 -16.55 -25.51
N ALA A 88 5.88 -16.24 -24.66
CA ALA A 88 5.60 -15.57 -23.38
C ALA A 88 5.04 -14.15 -23.60
N PRO A 89 4.22 -13.66 -22.68
CA PRO A 89 3.75 -12.29 -22.75
C PRO A 89 4.91 -11.29 -22.57
N ALA A 90 4.81 -10.12 -23.18
CA ALA A 90 5.75 -9.06 -22.92
C ALA A 90 5.72 -8.64 -21.43
N VAL A 91 6.88 -8.30 -20.87
CA VAL A 91 6.99 -7.86 -19.47
C VAL A 91 6.07 -6.66 -19.19
N GLY A 92 6.02 -5.70 -20.13
CA GLY A 92 5.11 -4.55 -20.06
C GLY A 92 3.64 -4.94 -19.99
N ASP A 93 3.23 -5.99 -20.71
CA ASP A 93 1.85 -6.49 -20.66
C ASP A 93 1.53 -7.10 -19.29
N VAL A 94 2.47 -7.83 -18.68
CA VAL A 94 2.30 -8.44 -17.35
C VAL A 94 2.21 -7.36 -16.27
N LEU A 95 3.16 -6.44 -16.24
CA LEU A 95 3.21 -5.36 -15.25
C LEU A 95 2.03 -4.39 -15.42
N GLY A 96 1.71 -4.02 -16.65
CA GLY A 96 0.58 -3.16 -16.96
C GLY A 96 -0.76 -3.80 -16.61
N THR A 97 -0.92 -5.12 -16.81
CA THR A 97 -2.11 -5.85 -16.37
C THR A 97 -2.23 -5.82 -14.85
N SER A 98 -1.12 -6.05 -14.12
CA SER A 98 -1.10 -5.94 -12.66
C SER A 98 -1.48 -4.52 -12.20
N PHE A 99 -0.89 -3.50 -12.83
CA PHE A 99 -1.16 -2.09 -12.57
C PHE A 99 -2.66 -1.75 -12.75
N LEU A 100 -3.23 -2.07 -13.91
CA LEU A 100 -4.65 -1.82 -14.19
C LEU A 100 -5.57 -2.55 -13.23
N SER A 101 -5.25 -3.82 -12.89
CA SER A 101 -6.02 -4.64 -11.98
C SER A 101 -6.03 -4.06 -10.56
N ILE A 102 -4.87 -3.67 -10.04
CA ILE A 102 -4.74 -3.04 -8.72
C ILE A 102 -5.46 -1.69 -8.70
N LEU A 103 -5.27 -0.87 -9.72
CA LEU A 103 -5.90 0.44 -9.83
C LEU A 103 -7.43 0.35 -9.94
N ALA A 104 -7.95 -0.64 -10.66
CA ALA A 104 -9.39 -0.93 -10.71
C ALA A 104 -9.99 -1.41 -9.37
N GLY A 105 -9.15 -1.67 -8.35
CA GLY A 105 -9.59 -2.15 -7.05
C GLY A 105 -9.85 -3.65 -6.99
N HIS A 106 -9.23 -4.41 -7.86
CA HIS A 106 -9.34 -5.85 -7.83
C HIS A 106 -8.61 -6.46 -6.62
N HIS A 107 -9.11 -7.59 -6.15
CA HIS A 107 -8.54 -8.33 -5.01
C HIS A 107 -8.09 -9.74 -5.38
N ARG A 108 -8.36 -10.20 -6.59
CA ARG A 108 -8.03 -11.57 -7.05
C ARG A 108 -7.52 -11.53 -8.48
N TYR A 109 -6.62 -12.42 -8.81
CA TYR A 109 -6.14 -12.59 -10.18
C TYR A 109 -7.28 -12.84 -11.18
N ALA A 110 -8.31 -13.60 -10.78
CA ALA A 110 -9.49 -13.87 -11.62
C ALA A 110 -10.23 -12.61 -12.09
N HIS A 111 -10.14 -11.51 -11.34
CA HIS A 111 -10.79 -10.25 -11.71
C HIS A 111 -10.17 -9.59 -12.96
N VAL A 112 -8.95 -9.98 -13.34
CA VAL A 112 -8.29 -9.52 -14.58
C VAL A 112 -9.15 -9.75 -15.81
N THR A 113 -9.96 -10.80 -15.80
CA THR A 113 -10.88 -11.11 -16.91
C THR A 113 -11.80 -9.93 -17.25
N ALA A 114 -12.20 -9.12 -16.27
CA ALA A 114 -13.02 -7.94 -16.50
C ALA A 114 -12.32 -6.80 -17.27
N LEU A 115 -10.97 -6.86 -17.41
CA LEU A 115 -10.18 -5.86 -18.13
C LEU A 115 -9.78 -6.30 -19.55
N ARG A 116 -9.98 -7.59 -19.91
CA ARG A 116 -9.41 -8.15 -21.14
C ARG A 116 -9.95 -7.57 -22.44
N HIS A 117 -11.11 -6.98 -22.41
CA HIS A 117 -11.70 -6.30 -23.56
C HIS A 117 -11.50 -4.77 -23.54
N ASP A 118 -10.77 -4.23 -22.56
CA ASP A 118 -10.38 -2.83 -22.59
C ASP A 118 -9.30 -2.63 -23.67
N THR A 119 -9.65 -1.92 -24.73
CA THR A 119 -8.74 -1.57 -25.85
C THR A 119 -8.30 -0.11 -25.82
N VAL A 120 -8.74 0.64 -24.81
CA VAL A 120 -8.42 2.07 -24.65
C VAL A 120 -7.21 2.27 -23.76
N ASN A 121 -7.20 1.67 -22.58
CA ASN A 121 -6.17 1.92 -21.57
C ASN A 121 -4.84 1.19 -21.82
N PRO A 122 -4.79 -0.06 -22.32
CA PRO A 122 -3.52 -0.74 -22.56
C PRO A 122 -2.55 0.05 -23.46
N PRO A 123 -2.95 0.63 -24.58
CA PRO A 123 -2.06 1.44 -25.41
C PRO A 123 -1.51 2.69 -24.70
N LEU A 124 -2.23 3.27 -23.73
CA LEU A 124 -1.73 4.41 -22.94
C LEU A 124 -0.54 4.03 -22.05
N LEU A 125 -0.38 2.74 -21.76
CA LEU A 125 0.70 2.14 -20.96
C LEU A 125 1.71 1.37 -21.83
N GLN A 126 1.71 1.57 -23.14
CA GLN A 126 2.55 0.85 -24.12
C GLN A 126 2.36 -0.68 -24.06
N MET A 127 1.20 -1.15 -23.67
CA MET A 127 0.82 -2.56 -23.65
C MET A 127 0.23 -2.97 -24.99
N HIS A 128 0.50 -4.23 -25.39
CA HIS A 128 -0.15 -4.85 -26.54
C HIS A 128 -1.51 -5.45 -26.16
N LYS A 129 -1.60 -5.99 -24.93
CA LYS A 129 -2.83 -6.66 -24.43
C LYS A 129 -2.84 -6.73 -22.91
N VAL A 130 -4.03 -6.93 -22.35
CA VAL A 130 -4.20 -7.43 -20.97
C VAL A 130 -3.98 -8.94 -20.97
N VAL A 131 -3.02 -9.43 -20.17
CA VAL A 131 -2.70 -10.86 -20.10
C VAL A 131 -3.78 -11.65 -19.34
N SER A 132 -3.77 -12.98 -19.47
CA SER A 132 -4.70 -13.85 -18.76
C SER A 132 -4.40 -13.90 -17.25
N GLU A 133 -5.38 -14.32 -16.45
CA GLU A 133 -5.21 -14.60 -15.03
C GLU A 133 -4.00 -15.51 -14.76
N ASP A 134 -3.92 -16.63 -15.51
CA ASP A 134 -2.84 -17.60 -15.36
C ASP A 134 -1.46 -17.01 -15.67
N SER A 135 -1.34 -16.23 -16.74
CA SER A 135 -0.09 -15.57 -17.08
C SER A 135 0.35 -14.60 -15.97
N LEU A 136 -0.58 -13.82 -15.44
CA LEU A 136 -0.27 -12.88 -14.34
C LEU A 136 0.07 -13.64 -13.04
N ARG A 137 -0.64 -14.72 -12.74
CA ARG A 137 -0.44 -15.50 -11.52
C ARG A 137 0.86 -16.29 -11.53
N ARG A 138 1.33 -16.74 -12.71
CA ARG A 138 2.60 -17.45 -12.88
C ARG A 138 3.79 -16.55 -13.09
N ALA A 139 3.56 -15.28 -13.38
CA ALA A 139 4.66 -14.32 -13.48
C ALA A 139 5.53 -14.36 -12.23
N PHE A 140 6.84 -14.28 -12.40
CA PHE A 140 7.85 -14.36 -11.35
C PHE A 140 7.97 -15.72 -10.63
N GLU A 141 7.41 -16.82 -11.16
CA GLU A 141 7.46 -18.13 -10.50
C GLU A 141 8.90 -18.69 -10.44
N GLU A 142 9.73 -18.35 -11.43
CA GLU A 142 11.12 -18.82 -11.55
C GLU A 142 12.14 -17.80 -11.04
N GLU A 143 11.67 -16.63 -10.55
CA GLU A 143 12.55 -15.56 -10.11
C GLU A 143 12.99 -15.72 -8.63
N SER A 144 14.15 -15.14 -8.31
CA SER A 144 14.70 -15.17 -6.95
C SER A 144 14.45 -13.86 -6.17
N PRO A 145 14.42 -13.92 -4.82
CA PRO A 145 14.32 -12.73 -4.00
C PRO A 145 15.45 -11.72 -4.25
N GLU A 146 16.68 -12.21 -4.49
CA GLU A 146 17.88 -11.39 -4.71
C GLU A 146 17.76 -10.54 -5.97
N THR A 147 17.08 -11.05 -6.98
CA THR A 147 16.87 -10.36 -8.26
C THR A 147 15.71 -9.36 -8.16
N ILE A 148 14.59 -9.77 -7.56
CA ILE A 148 13.33 -9.01 -7.57
C ILE A 148 13.28 -7.92 -6.51
N GLN A 149 13.76 -8.18 -5.30
CA GLN A 149 13.59 -7.25 -4.20
C GLN A 149 14.31 -5.91 -4.39
N PRO A 150 15.54 -5.84 -4.93
CA PRO A 150 16.21 -4.57 -5.21
C PRO A 150 15.44 -3.69 -6.19
N TRP A 151 14.94 -4.27 -7.29
CA TRP A 151 14.10 -3.57 -8.25
C TRP A 151 12.84 -2.98 -7.61
N GLN A 152 12.09 -3.78 -6.85
CA GLN A 152 10.87 -3.30 -6.20
C GLN A 152 11.14 -2.18 -5.20
N ARG A 153 12.18 -2.31 -4.36
CA ARG A 153 12.55 -1.29 -3.38
C ARG A 153 13.00 0.00 -4.06
N LYS A 154 13.83 -0.10 -5.10
CA LYS A 154 14.28 1.06 -5.88
C LYS A 154 13.09 1.89 -6.36
N HIS A 155 12.14 1.26 -7.05
CA HIS A 155 10.99 1.98 -7.61
C HIS A 155 10.01 2.49 -6.54
N LEU A 156 9.87 1.76 -5.44
CA LEU A 156 9.09 2.24 -4.31
C LEU A 156 9.75 3.49 -3.68
N GLN A 157 11.08 3.47 -3.50
CA GLN A 157 11.85 4.61 -2.97
C GLN A 157 11.78 5.84 -3.89
N LEU A 158 11.88 5.67 -5.21
CA LEU A 158 11.76 6.77 -6.16
C LEU A 158 10.45 7.55 -5.99
N SER A 159 9.37 6.89 -5.57
CA SER A 159 8.07 7.55 -5.38
C SER A 159 8.06 8.57 -4.23
N TYR A 160 8.96 8.48 -3.26
CA TYR A 160 8.97 9.36 -2.09
C TYR A 160 10.34 9.99 -1.78
N GLN A 161 11.40 9.61 -2.50
CA GLN A 161 12.78 10.01 -2.18
C GLN A 161 12.97 11.51 -1.90
N PRO A 162 12.44 12.46 -2.69
CA PRO A 162 12.64 13.88 -2.41
C PRO A 162 12.02 14.35 -1.08
N LEU A 163 11.01 13.63 -0.56
CA LEU A 163 10.36 13.97 0.71
C LEU A 163 11.23 13.61 1.93
N LEU A 164 12.24 12.76 1.77
CA LEU A 164 13.12 12.33 2.86
C LEU A 164 14.00 13.47 3.39
N TYR A 165 14.17 14.55 2.63
CA TYR A 165 14.96 15.72 3.06
C TYR A 165 14.15 16.76 3.84
N GLU A 166 12.86 16.55 4.00
CA GLU A 166 12.02 17.27 4.96
C GLU A 166 11.96 16.48 6.29
N PRO A 167 11.62 17.12 7.42
CA PRO A 167 11.37 16.38 8.66
C PRO A 167 10.21 15.39 8.49
N TRP A 168 10.47 14.11 8.65
CA TRP A 168 9.46 13.07 8.52
C TRP A 168 9.53 12.02 9.63
N ILE A 169 8.40 11.37 9.88
CA ILE A 169 8.24 10.35 10.91
C ILE A 169 8.09 9.00 10.23
N LEU A 170 8.86 8.02 10.70
CA LEU A 170 8.72 6.63 10.31
C LEU A 170 7.72 5.93 11.24
N ASP A 171 6.56 5.60 10.72
CA ASP A 171 5.58 4.76 11.41
C ASP A 171 5.83 3.29 11.07
N VAL A 172 6.04 2.47 12.10
CA VAL A 172 6.22 1.04 11.99
C VAL A 172 5.03 0.31 12.59
N ASP A 173 4.51 -0.67 11.85
CA ASP A 173 3.39 -1.48 12.31
C ASP A 173 3.34 -2.83 11.58
N THR A 174 2.46 -3.70 12.04
CA THR A 174 2.21 -4.98 11.38
C THR A 174 0.74 -5.21 11.17
N THR A 175 0.42 -5.87 10.07
CA THR A 175 -0.94 -6.29 9.81
C THR A 175 -1.00 -7.74 9.38
N ILE A 176 -2.12 -8.40 9.66
CA ILE A 176 -2.30 -9.85 9.45
C ILE A 176 -3.19 -10.08 8.23
N LYS A 177 -2.74 -10.98 7.35
CA LYS A 177 -3.54 -11.51 6.25
C LYS A 177 -3.88 -12.96 6.54
N THR A 178 -5.13 -13.25 6.87
CA THR A 178 -5.61 -14.62 7.08
C THR A 178 -5.57 -15.42 5.78
N LEU A 179 -5.08 -16.65 5.84
CA LEU A 179 -4.97 -17.58 4.72
C LEU A 179 -5.91 -18.77 4.92
N TYR A 180 -6.40 -19.30 3.81
CA TYR A 180 -7.34 -20.42 3.80
C TYR A 180 -6.81 -21.65 3.04
N GLY A 181 -5.60 -21.56 2.50
CA GLY A 181 -4.92 -22.61 1.75
C GLY A 181 -3.58 -23.01 2.36
N ARG A 182 -2.81 -23.77 1.59
CA ARG A 182 -1.46 -24.26 1.96
C ARG A 182 -0.38 -23.45 1.25
N GLN A 183 -0.42 -22.14 1.39
CA GLN A 183 0.62 -21.27 0.84
C GLN A 183 1.90 -21.42 1.64
N GLU A 184 3.05 -21.16 1.03
CA GLU A 184 4.32 -21.05 1.73
C GLU A 184 4.21 -19.98 2.82
N GLY A 185 4.75 -20.24 4.01
CA GLY A 185 4.65 -19.33 5.16
C GLY A 185 3.26 -19.23 5.80
N ALA A 186 2.28 -20.04 5.36
CA ALA A 186 0.96 -20.11 5.98
C ALA A 186 1.05 -20.80 7.34
N GLU A 187 1.36 -20.05 8.37
CA GLU A 187 1.55 -20.53 9.73
C GLU A 187 0.51 -19.98 10.70
N VAL A 188 0.18 -20.77 11.73
CA VAL A 188 -0.67 -20.35 12.84
C VAL A 188 0.16 -19.53 13.81
N GLY A 189 -0.04 -18.21 13.82
CA GLY A 189 0.58 -17.27 14.73
C GLY A 189 -0.44 -16.38 15.43
N TYR A 190 -0.03 -15.19 15.84
CA TYR A 190 -0.95 -14.19 16.40
C TYR A 190 -1.91 -13.70 15.31
N ASN A 191 -3.20 -14.03 15.47
CA ASN A 191 -4.26 -13.56 14.59
C ASN A 191 -5.48 -13.14 15.44
N PRO A 192 -5.65 -11.86 15.71
CA PRO A 192 -6.72 -11.37 16.58
C PRO A 192 -8.11 -11.51 15.96
N HIS A 193 -8.21 -11.54 14.63
CA HIS A 193 -9.49 -11.62 13.92
C HIS A 193 -9.99 -13.06 13.75
N LYS A 194 -9.08 -14.01 13.50
CA LYS A 194 -9.41 -15.43 13.27
C LYS A 194 -8.38 -16.32 13.97
N ARG A 195 -8.57 -16.49 15.27
CA ARG A 195 -7.70 -17.32 16.10
C ARG A 195 -7.55 -18.74 15.55
N GLY A 196 -6.33 -19.28 15.55
CA GLY A 196 -6.03 -20.61 15.04
C GLY A 196 -6.01 -20.75 13.50
N ARG A 197 -6.24 -19.69 12.76
CA ARG A 197 -6.07 -19.71 11.30
C ARG A 197 -4.67 -19.33 10.88
N PRO A 198 -4.10 -20.04 9.88
CA PRO A 198 -2.85 -19.65 9.27
C PRO A 198 -2.92 -18.25 8.68
N ALA A 199 -1.79 -17.55 8.67
CA ALA A 199 -1.74 -16.19 8.16
C ALA A 199 -0.35 -15.90 7.59
N HIS A 200 -0.25 -14.80 6.81
CA HIS A 200 0.98 -14.03 6.63
C HIS A 200 0.95 -12.80 7.53
N VAL A 201 2.11 -12.37 7.98
CA VAL A 201 2.32 -11.11 8.69
C VAL A 201 2.95 -10.12 7.72
N TYR A 202 2.37 -8.94 7.60
CA TYR A 202 2.90 -7.84 6.79
C TYR A 202 3.58 -6.85 7.73
N HIS A 203 4.90 -6.78 7.69
CA HIS A 203 5.68 -5.76 8.39
C HIS A 203 5.74 -4.53 7.49
N THR A 204 5.31 -3.40 8.00
CA THR A 204 5.06 -2.22 7.20
C THR A 204 5.78 -1.00 7.74
N TYR A 205 6.26 -0.18 6.83
CA TYR A 205 7.03 1.03 7.08
C TYR A 205 6.39 2.17 6.29
N PHE A 206 5.95 3.23 6.98
CA PHE A 206 5.25 4.34 6.36
C PHE A 206 5.87 5.68 6.73
N MET A 207 5.84 6.61 5.79
CA MET A 207 6.03 8.02 6.07
C MET A 207 4.72 8.58 6.65
N GLY A 208 4.66 8.77 7.97
CA GLY A 208 3.42 9.06 8.69
C GLY A 208 2.68 10.30 8.18
N SER A 209 3.38 11.44 8.05
CA SER A 209 2.80 12.71 7.61
C SER A 209 2.26 12.68 6.18
N ALA A 210 2.96 11.98 5.28
CA ALA A 210 2.57 11.84 3.88
C ALA A 210 1.64 10.63 3.63
N ARG A 211 1.54 9.70 4.58
CA ARG A 211 0.82 8.42 4.44
C ARG A 211 1.25 7.64 3.20
N LEU A 212 2.56 7.61 2.92
CA LEU A 212 3.16 6.85 1.83
C LEU A 212 3.83 5.61 2.37
N ALA A 213 3.66 4.49 1.68
CA ALA A 213 4.36 3.26 2.00
C ALA A 213 5.84 3.38 1.59
N LEU A 214 6.75 3.18 2.53
CA LEU A 214 8.19 3.13 2.27
C LEU A 214 8.64 1.72 1.91
N ASP A 215 8.14 0.72 2.63
CA ASP A 215 8.30 -0.69 2.30
C ASP A 215 7.20 -1.53 2.98
N VAL A 216 7.05 -2.75 2.52
CA VAL A 216 6.26 -3.81 3.14
C VAL A 216 6.98 -5.14 2.97
N GLU A 217 7.07 -5.91 4.05
CA GLU A 217 7.65 -7.26 4.05
C GLU A 217 6.59 -8.28 4.43
N VAL A 218 6.35 -9.24 3.53
CA VAL A 218 5.43 -10.35 3.77
C VAL A 218 6.21 -11.49 4.42
N GLN A 219 5.83 -11.83 5.63
CA GLN A 219 6.52 -12.82 6.46
C GLN A 219 5.58 -13.99 6.81
N PRO A 220 6.12 -15.18 7.13
CA PRO A 220 5.33 -16.29 7.68
C PRO A 220 4.55 -15.90 8.94
N GLY A 221 3.45 -16.59 9.19
CA GLY A 221 2.48 -16.20 10.23
C GLY A 221 2.99 -16.21 11.67
N LYS A 222 4.10 -16.89 11.96
CA LYS A 222 4.75 -16.89 13.29
C LYS A 222 5.75 -15.76 13.49
N GLN A 223 6.09 -15.02 12.45
CA GLN A 223 7.07 -13.94 12.51
C GLN A 223 6.49 -12.73 13.23
N THR A 224 6.85 -12.55 14.50
CA THR A 224 6.30 -11.47 15.34
C THR A 224 6.88 -10.10 14.98
N ALA A 225 6.08 -9.04 15.13
CA ALA A 225 6.50 -7.67 14.91
C ALA A 225 7.76 -7.29 15.72
N ALA A 226 7.78 -7.66 17.00
CA ALA A 226 8.84 -7.25 17.92
C ALA A 226 10.26 -7.69 17.53
N LEU A 227 10.39 -8.81 16.82
CA LEU A 227 11.69 -9.38 16.46
C LEU A 227 11.95 -9.30 14.96
N HIS A 228 10.96 -9.69 14.16
CA HIS A 228 11.17 -9.96 12.73
C HIS A 228 10.97 -8.72 11.83
N SER A 229 10.44 -7.61 12.38
CA SER A 229 10.42 -6.31 11.66
C SER A 229 11.76 -5.58 11.74
N GLN A 230 12.62 -5.90 12.73
CA GLN A 230 13.85 -5.14 12.98
C GLN A 230 14.85 -5.20 11.82
N PRO A 231 15.10 -6.34 11.14
CA PRO A 231 16.01 -6.36 10.01
C PRO A 231 15.59 -5.43 8.88
N GLY A 232 14.30 -5.44 8.52
CA GLY A 232 13.75 -4.56 7.49
C GLY A 232 13.77 -3.10 7.88
N LEU A 233 13.42 -2.80 9.15
CA LEU A 233 13.46 -1.45 9.70
C LEU A 233 14.87 -0.85 9.62
N TRP A 234 15.85 -1.58 10.16
CA TRP A 234 17.22 -1.06 10.24
C TRP A 234 17.88 -0.99 8.87
N ARG A 235 17.62 -1.96 7.98
CA ARG A 235 18.03 -1.84 6.59
C ARG A 235 17.51 -0.55 5.96
N LEU A 236 16.21 -0.25 6.10
CA LEU A 236 15.60 0.97 5.55
C LEU A 236 16.26 2.24 6.11
N VAL A 237 16.54 2.30 7.40
CA VAL A 237 17.15 3.47 8.06
C VAL A 237 18.64 3.59 7.74
N ASP A 238 19.37 2.47 7.71
CA ASP A 238 20.82 2.45 7.54
C ASP A 238 21.23 2.68 6.06
N GLU A 239 20.33 2.40 5.10
CA GLU A 239 20.51 2.74 3.67
C GLU A 239 20.35 4.26 3.40
N LEU A 240 19.79 5.03 4.34
CA LEU A 240 19.60 6.48 4.19
C LEU A 240 20.81 7.26 4.68
N THR A 241 21.11 8.36 3.97
CA THR A 241 22.09 9.35 4.48
C THR A 241 21.56 10.00 5.78
N PRO A 242 22.43 10.50 6.65
CA PRO A 242 22.01 11.11 7.92
C PRO A 242 20.91 12.18 7.75
N GLU A 243 20.99 13.00 6.70
CA GLU A 243 20.04 14.09 6.41
C GLU A 243 18.67 13.58 5.94
N ALA A 244 18.62 12.36 5.39
CA ALA A 244 17.41 11.73 4.87
C ALA A 244 16.73 10.80 5.90
N ARG A 245 17.34 10.59 7.07
CA ARG A 245 16.77 9.72 8.12
C ARG A 245 15.52 10.34 8.75
N PRO A 246 14.58 9.50 9.24
CA PRO A 246 13.42 10.00 9.98
C PRO A 246 13.90 10.71 11.26
N TRP A 247 13.27 11.82 11.59
CA TRP A 247 13.58 12.46 12.87
C TRP A 247 12.98 11.67 14.06
N LEU A 248 11.96 10.83 13.81
CA LEU A 248 11.29 10.01 14.82
C LEU A 248 10.83 8.69 14.23
N ILE A 249 11.02 7.59 14.97
CA ILE A 249 10.37 6.29 14.72
C ILE A 249 9.22 6.12 15.71
N ARG A 250 7.99 5.82 15.21
CA ARG A 250 6.81 5.53 16.04
C ARG A 250 6.33 4.10 15.82
N GLY A 251 5.83 3.48 16.88
CA GLY A 251 5.25 2.15 16.81
C GLY A 251 4.28 1.85 17.95
N ASP A 252 3.53 0.77 17.79
CA ASP A 252 2.63 0.27 18.82
C ASP A 252 3.38 -0.46 19.96
N CYS A 253 2.64 -1.17 20.80
CA CYS A 253 3.21 -1.91 21.92
C CYS A 253 4.05 -3.14 21.55
N ALA A 254 4.12 -3.53 20.30
CA ALA A 254 5.04 -4.57 19.84
C ALA A 254 6.46 -4.04 19.67
N PHE A 255 6.61 -2.73 19.43
CA PHE A 255 7.89 -2.08 19.16
C PHE A 255 8.56 -1.50 20.43
N GLY A 256 7.81 -1.28 21.52
CA GLY A 256 8.35 -0.83 22.80
C GLY A 256 9.13 -1.94 23.53
N ASN A 257 10.17 -2.50 22.92
CA ASN A 257 11.00 -3.57 23.45
C ASN A 257 12.48 -3.18 23.51
N GLU A 258 13.24 -3.85 24.39
CA GLU A 258 14.64 -3.51 24.67
C GLU A 258 15.52 -3.53 23.43
N SER A 259 15.40 -4.58 22.62
CA SER A 259 16.26 -4.75 21.43
C SER A 259 16.12 -3.57 20.47
N LEU A 260 14.87 -3.13 20.20
CA LEU A 260 14.62 -2.05 19.26
C LEU A 260 15.10 -0.70 19.83
N MET A 261 14.78 -0.42 21.10
CA MET A 261 15.17 0.84 21.74
C MET A 261 16.69 0.98 21.83
N THR A 262 17.41 -0.07 22.24
CA THR A 262 18.88 -0.07 22.30
C THR A 262 19.51 0.14 20.91
N GLN A 263 18.95 -0.47 19.88
CA GLN A 263 19.44 -0.27 18.51
C GLN A 263 19.15 1.15 18.00
N ALA A 264 18.00 1.75 18.37
CA ALA A 264 17.70 3.13 18.08
C ALA A 264 18.67 4.09 18.79
N GLU A 265 18.90 3.87 20.08
CA GLU A 265 19.84 4.64 20.92
C GLU A 265 21.28 4.58 20.37
N ALA A 266 21.74 3.39 19.95
CA ALA A 266 23.05 3.22 19.31
C ALA A 266 23.20 4.00 17.99
N ARG A 267 22.10 4.20 17.27
CA ARG A 267 22.06 4.98 16.02
C ARG A 267 21.76 6.47 16.22
N ARG A 268 21.55 6.90 17.47
CA ARG A 268 21.05 8.25 17.81
C ARG A 268 19.73 8.56 17.10
N GLN A 269 18.87 7.57 16.98
CA GLN A 269 17.57 7.65 16.33
C GLN A 269 16.49 7.83 17.38
N GLU A 270 15.75 8.94 17.30
CA GLU A 270 14.65 9.22 18.22
C GLU A 270 13.48 8.25 18.01
N TYR A 271 12.82 7.90 19.11
CA TYR A 271 11.69 6.97 19.10
C TYR A 271 10.57 7.36 20.06
N LEU A 272 9.35 6.88 19.73
CA LEU A 272 8.14 7.01 20.54
C LEU A 272 7.29 5.74 20.39
N PHE A 273 7.30 4.88 21.39
CA PHE A 273 6.56 3.60 21.37
C PHE A 273 5.57 3.51 22.51
N LYS A 274 4.45 2.80 22.28
CA LYS A 274 3.55 2.40 23.36
C LYS A 274 4.14 1.20 24.10
N LEU A 275 3.92 1.14 25.41
CA LEU A 275 4.27 -0.03 26.22
C LEU A 275 3.05 -0.89 26.51
N ARG A 276 3.27 -2.20 26.63
CA ARG A 276 2.26 -3.12 27.18
C ARG A 276 2.05 -2.84 28.66
N LEU A 277 0.81 -2.79 29.10
CA LEU A 277 0.43 -2.59 30.50
C LEU A 277 0.68 -3.88 31.33
N THR A 278 1.95 -4.25 31.48
CA THR A 278 2.41 -5.31 32.38
C THR A 278 2.41 -4.81 33.84
N ARG A 279 2.89 -5.60 34.80
CA ARG A 279 2.85 -5.29 36.23
C ARG A 279 3.53 -3.93 36.54
N LYS A 280 4.77 -3.72 36.13
CA LYS A 280 5.53 -2.48 36.46
C LYS A 280 4.89 -1.19 35.89
N PRO A 281 4.49 -1.11 34.61
CA PRO A 281 3.70 0.03 34.11
C PRO A 281 2.42 0.27 34.91
N LYS A 282 1.70 -0.77 35.32
CA LYS A 282 0.50 -0.63 36.17
C LYS A 282 0.82 -0.14 37.59
N ASP A 283 1.93 -0.60 38.16
CA ASP A 283 2.38 -0.13 39.48
C ASP A 283 2.76 1.36 39.41
N LEU A 284 3.43 1.79 38.33
CA LEU A 284 3.76 3.19 38.12
C LEU A 284 2.50 4.06 37.94
N ILE A 285 1.48 3.58 37.20
CA ILE A 285 0.18 4.26 37.10
C ILE A 285 -0.43 4.47 38.48
N ARG A 286 -0.49 3.42 39.32
CA ARG A 286 -1.06 3.52 40.68
C ARG A 286 -0.30 4.54 41.54
N GLN A 287 1.02 4.55 41.45
CA GLN A 287 1.84 5.54 42.16
C GLN A 287 1.51 6.97 41.70
N MET A 288 1.39 7.20 40.40
CA MET A 288 1.08 8.52 39.87
C MET A 288 -0.36 9.00 40.16
N GLU A 289 -1.32 8.06 40.26
CA GLU A 289 -2.67 8.39 40.74
C GLU A 289 -2.66 8.91 42.19
N GLN A 290 -1.79 8.41 43.03
CA GLN A 290 -1.66 8.84 44.42
C GLN A 290 -0.95 10.19 44.55
N THR A 291 0.06 10.44 43.73
CA THR A 291 0.85 11.69 43.80
C THR A 291 0.15 12.87 43.13
N GLY A 292 -0.78 12.64 42.21
CA GLY A 292 -1.42 13.72 41.45
C GLY A 292 -0.45 14.42 40.49
N GLY A 293 -0.76 15.66 40.09
CA GLY A 293 0.12 16.46 39.22
C GLY A 293 -0.06 16.20 37.72
N TRP A 294 -1.24 15.76 37.32
CA TRP A 294 -1.60 15.51 35.93
C TRP A 294 -1.68 16.83 35.14
N LYS A 295 -1.00 16.88 34.01
CA LYS A 295 -1.00 17.99 33.06
C LYS A 295 -1.95 17.71 31.91
N ASP A 296 -2.48 18.76 31.28
CA ASP A 296 -3.26 18.60 30.04
C ASP A 296 -2.39 17.97 28.93
N ALA A 297 -2.95 16.98 28.26
CA ALA A 297 -2.32 16.28 27.14
C ALA A 297 -3.14 16.40 25.84
N GLY A 298 -4.16 17.29 25.83
CA GLY A 298 -5.03 17.56 24.70
C GLY A 298 -6.12 16.51 24.48
N GLN A 299 -7.21 16.91 23.84
CA GLN A 299 -8.34 16.05 23.46
C GLN A 299 -8.97 15.27 24.63
N GLY A 300 -9.00 15.89 25.82
CA GLY A 300 -9.54 15.27 27.05
C GLY A 300 -8.62 14.24 27.71
N TRP A 301 -7.38 14.13 27.25
CA TRP A 301 -6.35 13.37 27.91
C TRP A 301 -5.56 14.24 28.90
N GLN A 302 -5.10 13.59 29.96
CA GLN A 302 -4.13 14.12 30.89
C GLN A 302 -2.89 13.26 30.87
N GLY A 303 -1.72 13.85 31.11
CA GLY A 303 -0.45 13.15 31.10
C GLY A 303 0.43 13.45 32.29
N GLN A 304 1.29 12.50 32.63
CA GLN A 304 2.33 12.65 33.64
C GLN A 304 3.60 11.98 33.18
N GLU A 305 4.75 12.61 33.48
CA GLU A 305 6.06 12.09 33.14
C GLU A 305 6.62 11.20 34.26
N GLY A 306 7.31 10.16 33.90
CA GLY A 306 8.01 9.29 34.82
C GLY A 306 9.21 8.60 34.20
N THR A 307 9.83 7.76 35.01
CA THR A 307 10.95 6.92 34.59
C THR A 307 10.63 5.47 34.90
N LEU A 308 10.94 4.59 33.96
CA LEU A 308 10.65 3.17 34.10
C LEU A 308 11.86 2.33 33.70
N ARG A 309 12.10 1.26 34.46
CA ARG A 309 13.03 0.20 34.09
C ARG A 309 12.32 -1.14 34.20
N LEU A 310 12.02 -1.75 33.07
CA LEU A 310 11.44 -3.10 33.01
C LEU A 310 12.52 -4.16 33.24
N GLN A 311 12.08 -5.37 33.58
CA GLN A 311 12.98 -6.53 33.61
C GLN A 311 13.53 -6.76 32.19
N GLY A 312 14.85 -6.92 32.09
CA GLY A 312 15.55 -7.08 30.82
C GLY A 312 15.95 -5.75 30.14
N TRP A 313 15.58 -4.60 30.71
CA TRP A 313 16.07 -3.32 30.22
C TRP A 313 17.45 -3.00 30.77
N SER A 314 18.37 -2.59 29.92
CA SER A 314 19.74 -2.20 30.26
C SER A 314 19.77 -0.91 31.12
N CYS A 315 18.86 0.03 30.85
CA CYS A 315 18.77 1.30 31.55
C CYS A 315 17.33 1.69 31.87
N SER A 316 17.17 2.74 32.68
CA SER A 316 15.90 3.41 32.89
C SER A 316 15.61 4.36 31.75
N ARG A 317 14.36 4.38 31.29
CA ARG A 317 13.93 5.25 30.17
C ARG A 317 12.76 6.14 30.57
N ARG A 318 12.69 7.30 29.94
CA ARG A 318 11.60 8.25 30.08
C ARG A 318 10.29 7.63 29.59
N VAL A 319 9.22 7.78 30.36
CA VAL A 319 7.88 7.35 29.99
C VAL A 319 6.87 8.47 30.25
N ILE A 320 5.86 8.53 29.39
CA ILE A 320 4.69 9.38 29.55
C ILE A 320 3.49 8.50 29.81
N ILE A 321 2.83 8.71 30.93
CA ILE A 321 1.57 8.05 31.25
C ILE A 321 0.44 8.99 30.86
N LEU A 322 -0.44 8.51 30.01
CA LEU A 322 -1.64 9.21 29.57
C LEU A 322 -2.86 8.57 30.21
N ARG A 323 -3.81 9.39 30.67
CA ARG A 323 -5.13 8.93 31.13
C ARG A 323 -6.24 9.76 30.52
N ARG A 324 -7.41 9.13 30.35
CA ARG A 324 -8.64 9.80 29.92
C ARG A 324 -9.85 9.16 30.61
N LYS A 325 -10.77 9.99 31.10
CA LYS A 325 -12.06 9.51 31.60
C LYS A 325 -12.92 8.96 30.47
N LEU A 326 -13.44 7.75 30.63
CA LEU A 326 -14.40 7.18 29.69
C LEU A 326 -15.79 7.75 29.99
N ALA A 327 -16.48 8.24 28.96
CA ALA A 327 -17.87 8.66 29.08
C ALA A 327 -18.74 7.45 29.50
N GLN A 328 -19.70 7.65 30.37
CA GLN A 328 -20.60 6.59 30.92
C GLN A 328 -21.29 5.76 29.81
N SER A 329 -21.55 6.34 28.64
CA SER A 329 -22.14 5.63 27.50
C SER A 329 -21.24 4.58 26.85
N ARG A 330 -19.94 4.53 27.20
CA ARG A 330 -18.96 3.53 26.73
C ARG A 330 -18.70 2.44 27.78
N GLN A 331 -19.40 2.45 28.92
CA GLN A 331 -19.43 1.35 29.85
C GLN A 331 -20.21 0.20 29.21
N ALA A 332 -19.45 -0.75 28.68
CA ALA A 332 -19.88 -2.07 28.22
C ALA A 332 -21.26 -2.18 27.54
N PRO A 333 -21.33 -2.19 26.21
CA PRO A 333 -22.30 -3.07 25.57
C PRO A 333 -21.76 -4.51 25.71
N ALA A 334 -22.65 -5.42 26.06
CA ALA A 334 -22.36 -6.86 26.10
C ALA A 334 -21.57 -7.28 24.87
N LEU A 335 -20.58 -8.14 25.06
CA LEU A 335 -19.62 -8.69 24.08
C LEU A 335 -20.24 -8.96 22.69
N GLY A 336 -20.22 -7.97 21.83
CA GLY A 336 -20.51 -8.08 20.39
C GLY A 336 -19.29 -7.69 19.57
N GLN A 337 -19.20 -8.20 18.38
CA GLN A 337 -18.02 -8.13 17.48
C GLN A 337 -17.35 -6.75 17.26
N ARG A 338 -18.02 -5.64 17.57
CA ARG A 338 -17.45 -4.28 17.53
C ARG A 338 -16.53 -3.94 18.70
N SER A 339 -16.61 -4.67 19.80
CA SER A 339 -15.78 -4.43 21.00
C SER A 339 -14.34 -4.93 20.84
N GLN A 340 -14.07 -5.84 19.91
CA GLN A 340 -12.72 -6.38 19.67
C GLN A 340 -11.76 -5.38 19.01
N LEU A 341 -12.25 -4.50 18.16
CA LEU A 341 -11.43 -3.44 17.53
C LEU A 341 -10.99 -2.39 18.55
N LEU A 342 -11.85 -2.03 19.49
CA LEU A 342 -11.53 -1.11 20.59
C LEU A 342 -10.59 -1.73 21.63
N LEU A 343 -10.70 -3.06 21.89
CA LEU A 343 -9.84 -3.79 22.82
C LEU A 343 -8.37 -3.88 22.36
N ASN A 344 -8.13 -3.98 21.06
CA ASN A 344 -6.77 -4.01 20.51
C ASN A 344 -6.07 -2.63 20.53
N TRP A 345 -6.84 -1.56 20.57
CA TRP A 345 -6.32 -0.19 20.52
C TRP A 345 -6.00 0.37 21.90
N THR A 346 -6.75 -0.01 22.92
CA THR A 346 -6.72 0.66 24.22
C THR A 346 -5.98 -0.11 25.31
N GLY A 347 -5.75 -1.42 25.18
CA GLY A 347 -5.15 -2.21 26.26
C GLY A 347 -5.91 -2.09 27.58
N LEU A 348 -7.24 -2.04 27.51
CA LEU A 348 -8.14 -1.82 28.64
C LEU A 348 -8.05 -2.95 29.67
N PHE A 349 -7.54 -2.62 30.86
CA PHE A 349 -7.85 -3.35 32.07
C PHE A 349 -8.50 -2.37 33.06
N PRO A 350 -9.65 -2.68 33.64
CA PRO A 350 -10.20 -1.87 34.72
C PRO A 350 -9.27 -1.97 35.92
N VAL A 351 -8.55 -0.93 36.22
CA VAL A 351 -8.03 -0.69 37.56
C VAL A 351 -9.24 -0.22 38.37
N HIS A 352 -9.53 -0.85 39.51
CA HIS A 352 -10.69 -0.58 40.33
C HIS A 352 -10.88 0.93 40.59
N GLY A 353 -11.91 1.51 40.01
CA GLY A 353 -12.27 2.93 40.08
C GLY A 353 -13.08 3.34 38.83
N PRO A 354 -13.81 4.45 38.81
CA PRO A 354 -14.59 4.83 37.64
C PRO A 354 -13.67 5.03 36.43
N SER A 355 -13.67 4.04 35.56
CA SER A 355 -13.49 4.00 34.12
C SER A 355 -12.49 4.97 33.47
N ASP A 356 -11.22 5.02 33.90
CA ASP A 356 -10.19 5.72 33.17
C ASP A 356 -9.45 4.78 32.18
N GLU A 357 -9.20 5.28 30.98
CA GLU A 357 -8.36 4.64 29.99
C GLU A 357 -6.91 5.11 30.18
N TYR A 358 -5.94 4.19 30.15
CA TYR A 358 -4.53 4.49 30.30
C TYR A 358 -3.70 4.05 29.10
N ALA A 359 -2.69 4.85 28.74
CA ALA A 359 -1.63 4.47 27.84
C ALA A 359 -0.26 4.87 28.45
N VAL A 360 0.75 4.03 28.26
CA VAL A 360 2.13 4.33 28.66
C VAL A 360 2.98 4.39 27.42
N LEU A 361 3.62 5.52 27.18
CA LEU A 361 4.55 5.74 26.08
C LEU A 361 5.98 5.75 26.62
N VAL A 362 6.90 5.12 25.91
CA VAL A 362 8.35 5.20 26.14
C VAL A 362 8.98 6.01 25.01
N THR A 363 9.89 6.92 25.33
CA THR A 363 10.47 7.82 24.35
C THR A 363 11.90 8.24 24.72
N SER A 364 12.71 8.53 23.70
CA SER A 364 13.99 9.23 23.82
C SER A 364 13.85 10.74 23.70
N LEU A 365 12.71 11.24 23.21
CA LEU A 365 12.43 12.64 23.02
C LEU A 365 12.36 13.42 24.35
N THR A 366 12.69 14.71 24.31
CA THR A 366 12.64 15.62 25.47
C THR A 366 11.45 16.56 25.47
N GLU A 367 10.61 16.52 24.41
CA GLU A 367 9.43 17.36 24.22
C GLU A 367 8.44 17.25 25.37
N GLU A 368 7.57 18.27 25.48
CA GLU A 368 6.51 18.32 26.48
C GLU A 368 5.46 17.23 26.28
N ILE A 369 4.75 16.90 27.36
CA ILE A 369 3.71 15.86 27.41
C ILE A 369 2.65 16.06 26.33
N LEU A 370 2.17 17.30 26.14
CA LEU A 370 1.15 17.64 25.14
C LEU A 370 1.63 17.27 23.72
N THR A 371 2.85 17.64 23.37
CA THR A 371 3.47 17.35 22.07
C THR A 371 3.63 15.86 21.85
N LEU A 372 4.17 15.12 22.85
CA LEU A 372 4.35 13.67 22.76
C LEU A 372 3.02 12.92 22.64
N ALA A 373 2.02 13.36 23.39
CA ALA A 373 0.68 12.80 23.32
C ALA A 373 0.04 13.04 21.93
N GLN A 374 0.22 14.23 21.35
CA GLN A 374 -0.27 14.52 20.02
C GLN A 374 0.47 13.72 18.95
N LEU A 375 1.81 13.69 19.00
CA LEU A 375 2.64 12.87 18.10
C LEU A 375 2.21 11.41 18.11
N TYR A 376 1.87 10.85 19.29
CA TYR A 376 1.42 9.46 19.35
C TYR A 376 -0.01 9.29 18.81
N ARG A 377 -0.93 10.23 19.07
CA ARG A 377 -2.31 10.17 18.54
C ARG A 377 -2.36 10.25 17.02
N ASP A 378 -1.49 11.04 16.41
CA ASP A 378 -1.42 11.15 14.94
C ASP A 378 -1.05 9.83 14.26
N ARG A 379 -0.55 8.85 15.02
CA ARG A 379 -0.34 7.48 14.55
C ARG A 379 -1.66 6.75 14.21
N ALA A 380 -2.80 7.19 14.71
CA ALA A 380 -4.10 6.61 14.36
C ALA A 380 -4.38 6.61 12.85
N ASP A 381 -3.74 7.51 12.11
CA ASP A 381 -3.79 7.54 10.65
C ASP A 381 -3.27 6.28 9.98
N MET A 382 -2.38 5.52 10.64
CA MET A 382 -1.88 4.22 10.14
C MET A 382 -2.97 3.15 10.08
N GLU A 383 -3.89 3.14 11.03
CA GLU A 383 -5.00 2.17 11.01
C GLU A 383 -5.90 2.40 9.79
N ASN A 384 -6.16 3.66 9.45
CA ASN A 384 -6.89 4.03 8.24
C ASN A 384 -6.14 3.60 6.98
N ASN A 385 -4.79 3.71 6.96
CA ASN A 385 -3.98 3.24 5.83
C ASN A 385 -4.06 1.73 5.64
N PHE A 386 -4.08 0.95 6.74
CA PHE A 386 -4.25 -0.50 6.65
C PHE A 386 -5.63 -0.90 6.15
N ASP A 387 -6.67 -0.21 6.62
CA ASP A 387 -8.03 -0.44 6.13
C ASP A 387 -8.12 -0.16 4.63
N GLU A 388 -7.58 0.98 4.18
CA GLU A 388 -7.54 1.34 2.78
C GLU A 388 -6.75 0.32 1.95
N LEU A 389 -5.53 -0.05 2.34
CA LEU A 389 -4.69 -0.98 1.59
C LEU A 389 -5.26 -2.40 1.53
N LYS A 390 -5.88 -2.88 2.61
CA LYS A 390 -6.52 -4.20 2.66
C LYS A 390 -7.81 -4.26 1.87
N ASN A 391 -8.69 -3.28 2.08
CA ASN A 391 -10.07 -3.33 1.64
C ASN A 391 -10.31 -2.62 0.32
N GLN A 392 -9.40 -1.72 -0.09
CA GLN A 392 -9.57 -0.92 -1.31
C GLN A 392 -8.47 -1.17 -2.35
N TRP A 393 -7.28 -1.68 -1.94
CA TRP A 393 -6.12 -1.87 -2.82
C TRP A 393 -5.70 -3.33 -3.01
N GLY A 394 -6.26 -4.26 -2.27
CA GLY A 394 -6.07 -5.69 -2.49
C GLY A 394 -4.97 -6.35 -1.64
N TRP A 395 -4.42 -5.73 -0.59
CA TRP A 395 -3.55 -6.46 0.35
C TRP A 395 -4.24 -7.65 1.01
N GLY A 396 -5.57 -7.60 1.14
CA GLY A 396 -6.37 -8.75 1.58
C GLY A 396 -6.47 -9.89 0.56
N GLY A 397 -6.07 -9.65 -0.69
CA GLY A 397 -6.17 -10.55 -1.83
C GLY A 397 -4.84 -10.89 -2.51
N PHE A 398 -4.85 -11.22 -3.81
CA PHE A 398 -3.68 -11.54 -4.62
C PHE A 398 -2.74 -12.58 -3.98
N VAL A 399 -3.27 -13.76 -3.65
CA VAL A 399 -2.53 -14.84 -2.99
C VAL A 399 -2.06 -15.85 -4.02
N THR A 400 -0.79 -16.23 -3.96
CA THR A 400 -0.16 -17.31 -4.71
C THR A 400 0.31 -18.43 -3.77
N LYS A 401 0.90 -19.49 -4.32
CA LYS A 401 1.43 -20.59 -3.51
C LYS A 401 2.71 -20.22 -2.77
N ASP A 402 3.58 -19.43 -3.38
CA ASP A 402 4.87 -19.04 -2.82
C ASP A 402 4.85 -17.65 -2.16
N LEU A 403 5.76 -17.47 -1.20
CA LEU A 403 5.86 -16.26 -0.39
C LEU A 403 6.41 -15.08 -1.22
N LEU A 404 7.35 -15.34 -2.14
CA LEU A 404 7.97 -14.30 -2.96
C LEU A 404 6.91 -13.59 -3.82
N ARG A 405 6.06 -14.32 -4.53
CA ARG A 405 5.00 -13.69 -5.34
C ARG A 405 3.96 -12.96 -4.49
N CYS A 406 3.68 -13.44 -3.26
CA CYS A 406 2.87 -12.68 -2.31
C CYS A 406 3.56 -11.37 -1.90
N GLN A 407 4.88 -11.38 -1.71
CA GLN A 407 5.70 -10.20 -1.45
C GLN A 407 5.68 -9.23 -2.63
N ILE A 408 5.84 -9.75 -3.87
CA ILE A 408 5.79 -8.94 -5.10
C ILE A 408 4.45 -8.21 -5.21
N ALA A 409 3.35 -8.93 -5.01
CA ALA A 409 2.01 -8.34 -5.05
C ALA A 409 1.84 -7.24 -3.98
N ALA A 410 2.29 -7.48 -2.75
CA ALA A 410 2.18 -6.51 -1.67
C ALA A 410 2.95 -5.21 -1.96
N ARG A 411 4.18 -5.30 -2.49
CA ARG A 411 4.98 -4.12 -2.86
C ARG A 411 4.45 -3.41 -4.10
N SER A 412 3.98 -4.15 -5.11
CA SER A 412 3.35 -3.54 -6.29
C SER A 412 2.11 -2.75 -5.91
N ILE A 413 1.29 -3.28 -4.98
CA ILE A 413 0.14 -2.56 -4.44
C ILE A 413 0.59 -1.29 -3.70
N ALA A 414 1.62 -1.36 -2.85
CA ALA A 414 2.16 -0.21 -2.14
C ALA A 414 2.69 0.87 -3.10
N LEU A 415 3.37 0.47 -4.18
CA LEU A 415 3.89 1.37 -5.21
C LEU A 415 2.75 2.10 -5.93
N ILE A 416 1.76 1.36 -6.42
CA ILE A 416 0.62 1.93 -7.16
C ILE A 416 -0.24 2.80 -6.24
N TYR A 417 -0.40 2.40 -4.97
CA TYR A 417 -1.04 3.22 -3.94
C TYR A 417 -0.31 4.55 -3.75
N ASN A 418 1.02 4.56 -3.65
CA ASN A 418 1.80 5.79 -3.53
C ASN A 418 1.59 6.70 -4.74
N TRP A 419 1.73 6.18 -5.96
CA TRP A 419 1.54 6.93 -7.19
C TRP A 419 0.14 7.54 -7.29
N TRP A 420 -0.88 6.73 -7.01
CA TRP A 420 -2.26 7.19 -7.01
C TRP A 420 -2.53 8.25 -5.94
N SER A 421 -2.05 8.04 -4.71
CA SER A 421 -2.22 8.99 -3.62
C SER A 421 -1.58 10.34 -3.92
N LEU A 422 -0.44 10.37 -4.59
CA LEU A 422 0.24 11.58 -5.02
C LEU A 422 -0.52 12.27 -6.16
N PHE A 423 -0.99 11.52 -7.16
CA PHE A 423 -1.82 12.06 -8.23
C PHE A 423 -3.12 12.68 -7.71
N VAL A 424 -3.81 12.00 -6.81
CA VAL A 424 -5.06 12.51 -6.19
C VAL A 424 -4.80 13.84 -5.48
N ARG A 425 -3.70 13.98 -4.76
CA ARG A 425 -3.33 15.24 -4.09
C ARG A 425 -2.95 16.34 -5.06
N LEU A 426 -2.34 16.01 -6.19
CA LEU A 426 -2.08 16.99 -7.25
C LEU A 426 -3.39 17.52 -7.85
N ALA A 427 -4.34 16.62 -8.12
CA ALA A 427 -5.62 16.98 -8.71
C ALA A 427 -6.55 17.69 -7.71
N ASP A 428 -6.65 17.19 -6.47
CA ASP A 428 -7.49 17.76 -5.40
C ASP A 428 -6.65 18.00 -4.11
N PRO A 429 -5.94 19.12 -4.01
CA PRO A 429 -5.13 19.44 -2.84
C PRO A 429 -5.97 19.81 -1.61
N SER A 430 -7.29 20.02 -1.75
CA SER A 430 -8.13 20.49 -0.64
C SER A 430 -8.26 19.50 0.50
N LYS A 431 -8.20 18.19 0.23
CA LYS A 431 -8.24 17.13 1.24
C LYS A 431 -7.71 15.80 0.70
N ARG A 432 -7.18 14.98 1.60
CA ARG A 432 -6.86 13.60 1.27
C ARG A 432 -8.14 12.81 0.96
N ARG A 433 -8.08 11.97 -0.06
CA ARG A 433 -9.14 11.03 -0.42
C ARG A 433 -8.59 9.62 -0.53
N GLU A 434 -9.29 8.68 0.06
CA GLU A 434 -9.04 7.26 -0.11
C GLU A 434 -9.51 6.76 -1.48
N ALA A 435 -9.06 5.57 -1.88
CA ALA A 435 -9.38 4.99 -3.17
C ALA A 435 -10.89 4.83 -3.40
N ILE A 436 -11.65 4.45 -2.36
CA ILE A 436 -13.12 4.30 -2.45
C ILE A 436 -13.82 5.59 -2.91
N THR A 437 -13.26 6.75 -2.60
CA THR A 437 -13.81 8.06 -3.02
C THR A 437 -13.09 8.65 -4.20
N SER A 438 -11.78 8.43 -4.34
CA SER A 438 -10.98 9.04 -5.40
C SER A 438 -11.10 8.32 -6.74
N ARG A 439 -11.29 7.00 -6.76
CA ARG A 439 -11.46 6.25 -8.01
C ARG A 439 -12.75 6.64 -8.76
N PRO A 440 -13.93 6.66 -8.15
CA PRO A 440 -15.12 7.16 -8.82
C PRO A 440 -14.98 8.62 -9.31
N LEU A 441 -14.19 9.43 -8.59
CA LEU A 441 -13.99 10.84 -8.87
C LEU A 441 -12.99 11.06 -10.03
N LEU A 442 -11.81 10.42 -9.98
CA LEU A 442 -10.66 10.77 -10.83
C LEU A 442 -10.22 9.64 -11.79
N LEU A 443 -10.87 8.47 -11.75
CA LEU A 443 -10.60 7.33 -12.63
C LEU A 443 -11.84 6.93 -13.42
N GLY A 444 -12.99 6.80 -12.73
CA GLY A 444 -14.23 6.26 -13.26
C GLY A 444 -14.95 7.24 -14.18
N ALA A 445 -14.99 6.93 -15.47
CA ALA A 445 -15.85 7.54 -16.49
C ALA A 445 -15.83 6.65 -17.73
N VAL A 446 -16.87 6.67 -18.53
CA VAL A 446 -16.84 6.00 -19.83
C VAL A 446 -15.91 6.77 -20.76
N GLY A 447 -14.88 6.12 -21.25
CA GLY A 447 -13.95 6.66 -22.24
C GLY A 447 -14.11 5.92 -23.57
N ARG A 448 -14.23 6.65 -24.67
CA ARG A 448 -14.22 6.11 -26.03
C ARG A 448 -13.00 6.61 -26.78
N ARG A 449 -12.20 5.68 -27.30
CA ARG A 449 -11.03 6.01 -28.14
C ARG A 449 -11.45 6.10 -29.60
N THR A 450 -11.00 7.15 -30.27
CA THR A 450 -11.11 7.31 -31.72
C THR A 450 -9.76 7.75 -32.29
N THR A 451 -9.52 7.47 -33.55
CA THR A 451 -8.32 7.94 -34.25
C THR A 451 -8.79 8.69 -35.51
N HIS A 452 -8.35 9.92 -35.64
CA HIS A 452 -8.64 10.75 -36.79
C HIS A 452 -7.38 11.47 -37.26
N ALA A 453 -7.04 11.35 -38.54
CA ALA A 453 -5.86 11.97 -39.15
C ALA A 453 -4.55 11.68 -38.33
N GLY A 454 -4.38 10.47 -37.81
CA GLY A 454 -3.23 10.08 -37.00
C GLY A 454 -3.27 10.54 -35.54
N GLN A 455 -4.25 11.34 -35.14
CA GLN A 455 -4.42 11.79 -33.76
C GLN A 455 -5.34 10.84 -33.00
N VAL A 456 -4.89 10.43 -31.81
CA VAL A 456 -5.70 9.64 -30.87
C VAL A 456 -6.50 10.59 -29.99
N CYS A 457 -7.81 10.40 -29.97
CA CYS A 457 -8.72 11.14 -29.11
C CYS A 457 -9.41 10.17 -28.13
N VAL A 458 -9.49 10.53 -26.86
CA VAL A 458 -10.30 9.83 -25.85
C VAL A 458 -11.45 10.76 -25.44
N THR A 459 -12.66 10.44 -25.89
CA THR A 459 -13.87 11.16 -25.49
C THR A 459 -14.35 10.60 -24.16
N ILE A 460 -14.42 11.45 -23.12
CA ILE A 460 -14.79 11.05 -21.77
C ILE A 460 -16.22 11.50 -21.48
N THR A 461 -17.07 10.57 -21.05
CA THR A 461 -18.44 10.83 -20.63
C THR A 461 -18.56 10.54 -19.13
N PRO A 462 -18.48 11.57 -18.26
CA PRO A 462 -18.60 11.39 -16.83
C PRO A 462 -20.06 11.21 -16.42
N ALA A 463 -20.33 10.21 -15.57
CA ALA A 463 -21.64 10.02 -14.93
C ALA A 463 -21.69 10.60 -13.51
N HIS A 464 -20.58 11.12 -13.00
CA HIS A 464 -20.45 11.62 -11.63
C HIS A 464 -21.17 12.98 -11.46
N GLY A 465 -21.92 13.17 -10.35
CA GLY A 465 -22.66 14.41 -10.08
C GLY A 465 -21.80 15.68 -9.94
N GLN A 466 -20.47 15.56 -9.84
CA GLN A 466 -19.51 16.66 -9.78
C GLN A 466 -18.67 16.77 -11.07
N ALA A 467 -19.21 16.40 -12.23
CA ALA A 467 -18.47 16.31 -13.49
C ALA A 467 -17.69 17.61 -13.83
N GLY A 468 -18.31 18.79 -13.70
CA GLY A 468 -17.63 20.07 -13.96
C GLY A 468 -16.42 20.29 -13.06
N ARG A 469 -16.55 20.05 -11.74
CA ARG A 469 -15.43 20.15 -10.80
C ARG A 469 -14.31 19.15 -11.11
N ILE A 470 -14.67 17.93 -11.49
CA ILE A 470 -13.70 16.90 -11.88
C ILE A 470 -12.90 17.35 -13.10
N GLN A 471 -13.59 17.86 -14.12
CA GLN A 471 -12.96 18.40 -15.32
C GLN A 471 -11.97 19.53 -14.98
N GLU A 472 -12.35 20.47 -14.12
CA GLU A 472 -11.46 21.56 -13.67
C GLU A 472 -10.22 21.03 -12.97
N MET A 473 -10.38 20.07 -12.03
CA MET A 473 -9.27 19.46 -11.28
C MET A 473 -8.29 18.76 -12.21
N LEU A 474 -8.79 17.93 -13.12
CA LEU A 474 -7.97 17.17 -14.06
C LEU A 474 -7.30 18.07 -15.09
N THR A 475 -8.00 19.06 -15.62
CA THR A 475 -7.44 20.05 -16.55
C THR A 475 -6.33 20.85 -15.89
N ARG A 476 -6.54 21.33 -14.66
CA ARG A 476 -5.51 22.06 -13.90
C ARG A 476 -4.26 21.21 -13.67
N ALA A 477 -4.43 19.96 -13.23
CA ALA A 477 -3.31 19.04 -13.05
C ALA A 477 -2.57 18.79 -14.37
N SER A 478 -3.31 18.52 -15.46
CA SER A 478 -2.74 18.31 -16.79
C SER A 478 -1.98 19.53 -17.32
N THR A 479 -2.53 20.74 -17.16
CA THR A 479 -1.86 21.98 -17.55
C THR A 479 -0.55 22.17 -16.79
N PHE A 480 -0.54 21.94 -15.48
CA PHE A 480 0.68 22.00 -14.67
C PHE A 480 1.74 21.00 -15.16
N LEU A 481 1.35 19.74 -15.38
CA LEU A 481 2.25 18.69 -15.86
C LEU A 481 2.80 18.99 -17.26
N SER A 482 1.96 19.47 -18.16
CA SER A 482 2.37 19.89 -19.52
C SER A 482 3.34 21.08 -19.47
N GLY A 483 3.11 22.01 -18.55
CA GLY A 483 4.03 23.13 -18.30
C GLY A 483 5.44 22.69 -17.90
N LEU A 484 5.56 21.60 -17.10
CA LEU A 484 6.86 21.05 -16.73
C LEU A 484 7.60 20.40 -17.91
N LEU A 485 6.87 19.72 -18.81
CA LEU A 485 7.46 19.09 -20.00
C LEU A 485 7.91 20.13 -21.05
N ASN A 486 7.17 21.24 -21.15
CA ASN A 486 7.44 22.31 -22.13
C ASN A 486 8.29 23.44 -21.53
N ALA A 487 8.83 23.29 -20.32
CA ALA A 487 9.67 24.30 -19.70
C ALA A 487 10.94 24.53 -20.54
N ALA A 488 11.24 25.81 -20.82
CA ALA A 488 12.42 26.20 -21.57
C ALA A 488 13.75 25.73 -20.92
N GLU A 489 13.73 25.52 -19.62
CA GLU A 489 14.88 25.08 -18.81
C GLU A 489 15.27 23.61 -19.01
N GLN A 490 14.54 22.83 -19.82
CA GLN A 490 14.79 21.39 -20.06
C GLN A 490 15.05 20.60 -18.75
N LEU A 491 14.10 20.65 -17.85
CA LEU A 491 14.21 19.97 -16.54
C LEU A 491 14.52 18.48 -16.68
N THR A 492 15.44 18.01 -15.87
CA THR A 492 15.69 16.57 -15.68
C THR A 492 14.47 15.88 -15.05
N SER A 493 14.39 14.55 -15.13
CA SER A 493 13.34 13.78 -14.45
C SER A 493 13.30 14.03 -12.94
N THR A 494 14.47 14.10 -12.32
CA THR A 494 14.59 14.39 -10.88
C THR A 494 14.06 15.79 -10.54
N GLU A 495 14.37 16.80 -11.32
CA GLU A 495 13.87 18.16 -11.11
C GLU A 495 12.36 18.24 -11.35
N ARG A 496 11.83 17.59 -12.39
CA ARG A 496 10.39 17.51 -12.61
C ARG A 496 9.68 16.85 -11.44
N TRP A 497 10.21 15.70 -10.97
CA TRP A 497 9.65 14.99 -9.83
C TRP A 497 9.67 15.83 -8.55
N HIS A 498 10.77 16.51 -8.29
CA HIS A 498 10.90 17.44 -7.16
C HIS A 498 9.87 18.58 -7.25
N ARG A 499 9.67 19.19 -8.43
CA ARG A 499 8.66 20.25 -8.63
C ARG A 499 7.23 19.71 -8.47
N ILE A 500 6.95 18.50 -8.96
CA ILE A 500 5.64 17.85 -8.77
C ILE A 500 5.35 17.63 -7.28
N LEU A 501 6.28 17.05 -6.54
CA LEU A 501 6.11 16.83 -5.10
C LEU A 501 6.02 18.16 -4.31
N SER A 502 6.80 19.17 -4.68
CA SER A 502 6.69 20.50 -4.08
C SER A 502 5.27 21.08 -4.27
N LYS A 503 4.68 20.89 -5.45
CA LYS A 503 3.29 21.32 -5.72
C LYS A 503 2.26 20.52 -4.93
N ILE A 504 2.44 19.22 -4.83
CA ILE A 504 1.56 18.32 -4.08
C ILE A 504 1.52 18.70 -2.58
N PHE A 505 2.66 19.04 -2.02
CA PHE A 505 2.82 19.34 -0.59
C PHE A 505 2.91 20.86 -0.30
N GLU A 506 2.58 21.71 -1.27
CA GLU A 506 2.70 23.19 -1.17
C GLU A 506 2.08 23.77 0.10
N GLN A 507 0.88 23.31 0.49
CA GLN A 507 0.22 23.78 1.71
C GLN A 507 0.99 23.39 2.99
N GLN A 508 1.50 22.16 3.04
CA GLN A 508 2.27 21.65 4.18
C GLN A 508 3.65 22.29 4.26
N LEU A 509 4.20 22.69 3.11
CA LEU A 509 5.48 23.38 3.00
C LEU A 509 5.37 24.91 3.19
N GLY A 510 4.15 25.44 3.38
CA GLY A 510 3.94 26.89 3.49
C GLY A 510 4.31 27.65 2.22
N GLY A 511 4.14 27.04 1.04
CA GLY A 511 4.45 27.64 -0.26
C GLY A 511 5.92 27.56 -0.70
N ARG A 512 6.84 27.08 0.15
CA ARG A 512 8.25 26.88 -0.25
C ARG A 512 8.42 25.56 -1.03
N PRO A 513 9.44 25.45 -1.89
CA PRO A 513 9.78 24.17 -2.51
C PRO A 513 10.35 23.18 -1.47
N LEU A 514 10.34 21.90 -1.81
CA LEU A 514 11.05 20.88 -1.07
C LEU A 514 12.56 21.20 -1.00
N LYS A 515 13.20 20.78 0.07
CA LYS A 515 14.65 20.85 0.19
C LYS A 515 15.31 19.96 -0.86
N THR A 516 16.34 20.48 -1.51
CA THR A 516 17.24 19.68 -2.34
C THR A 516 18.36 19.10 -1.49
N PRO A 517 18.83 17.87 -1.76
CA PRO A 517 20.03 17.36 -1.13
C PRO A 517 21.17 18.38 -1.30
N SER A 518 21.89 18.70 -0.23
CA SER A 518 23.13 19.47 -0.34
C SER A 518 24.07 18.66 -1.22
N LEU A 519 24.41 19.15 -2.40
CA LEU A 519 25.52 18.62 -3.18
C LEU A 519 26.76 18.80 -2.32
N VAL A 520 27.15 17.75 -1.60
CA VAL A 520 28.52 17.68 -1.06
C VAL A 520 29.41 17.58 -2.28
N LEU A 521 29.95 18.73 -2.70
CA LEU A 521 31.08 18.77 -3.61
C LEU A 521 32.20 18.01 -2.88
N THR A 522 32.33 16.74 -3.17
CA THR A 522 33.57 16.00 -2.89
C THR A 522 34.63 16.66 -3.75
N SER A 523 35.30 17.66 -3.18
CA SER A 523 36.58 18.13 -3.67
C SER A 523 37.51 16.91 -3.61
N GLY A 524 37.80 16.33 -4.79
CA GLY A 524 38.76 15.27 -5.00
C GLY A 524 40.18 15.66 -4.63
#